data_384bd53a7e9a70d902909938821e45ec
#
_entry.id   384bd53a7e9a70d902909938821e45ec
#
_cell.length_a   1.000
_cell.length_b   1.000
_cell.length_c   1.000
_cell.angle_alpha   90.00
_cell.angle_beta   90.00
_cell.angle_gamma   90.00
#
_symmetry.space_group_name_H-M   'P 1'
#
loop_
_entity.id
_entity.type
_entity.pdbx_description
1 polymer ?
#
loop_
_entity_poly.entity_id
_entity_poly.type
_entity_poly.pdbx_seq_one_letter_code
_entity_poly.pdbx_strand_id
1 'polypeptide(L)' 'TLDIGGTNVAATAAELNIMDGNTSATSTTLADADRLVTNDNGTMVQVALSDVKTYLTSAGFSSEDPTALAIALG' A
#
# COMPACT_ATOMS: atom_id res chain seq x y z
N THR A 1 4.50 -28.14 -2.03
CA THR A 1 4.91 -26.74 -2.20
C THR A 1 4.73 -26.31 -3.65
N LEU A 2 4.18 -25.14 -3.87
CA LEU A 2 4.02 -24.62 -5.22
C LEU A 2 5.37 -24.12 -5.74
N ASP A 3 5.76 -24.61 -6.90
CA ASP A 3 7.03 -24.26 -7.54
C ASP A 3 6.73 -23.68 -8.92
N ILE A 4 7.34 -22.56 -9.24
CA ILE A 4 7.21 -21.93 -10.56
C ILE A 4 8.59 -21.67 -11.12
N GLY A 5 8.91 -22.36 -12.20
CA GLY A 5 10.19 -22.20 -12.90
C GLY A 5 11.40 -22.50 -12.04
N GLY A 6 11.30 -23.44 -11.10
CA GLY A 6 12.39 -23.82 -10.21
C GLY A 6 12.44 -23.02 -8.91
N THR A 7 11.53 -22.09 -8.70
CA THR A 7 11.48 -21.28 -7.48
C THR A 7 10.23 -21.63 -6.67
N ASN A 8 10.41 -22.01 -5.41
CA ASN A 8 9.29 -22.30 -4.52
C ASN A 8 8.56 -21.01 -4.17
N VAL A 9 7.22 -21.08 -4.24
CA VAL A 9 6.38 -19.97 -3.81
C VAL A 9 6.25 -20.05 -2.29
N ALA A 10 6.69 -19.01 -1.59
CA ALA A 10 6.68 -18.97 -0.13
C ALA A 10 5.34 -18.48 0.43
N ALA A 11 4.51 -17.84 -0.39
CA ALA A 11 3.19 -17.37 0.05
C ALA A 11 2.29 -18.58 0.33
N THR A 12 1.49 -18.49 1.39
CA THR A 12 0.51 -19.52 1.69
C THR A 12 -0.69 -19.40 0.75
N ALA A 13 -1.47 -20.46 0.64
CA ALA A 13 -2.70 -20.42 -0.15
C ALA A 13 -3.65 -19.33 0.37
N ALA A 14 -3.72 -19.16 1.69
CA ALA A 14 -4.55 -18.11 2.28
C ALA A 14 -4.09 -16.71 1.85
N GLU A 15 -2.80 -16.48 1.83
CA GLU A 15 -2.24 -15.20 1.39
C GLU A 15 -2.51 -14.93 -0.09
N LEU A 16 -2.37 -15.94 -0.93
CA LEU A 16 -2.67 -15.81 -2.36
C LEU A 16 -4.15 -15.54 -2.59
N ASN A 17 -5.03 -16.16 -1.80
CA ASN A 17 -6.47 -15.95 -1.92
C ASN A 17 -6.87 -14.52 -1.52
N ILE A 18 -6.16 -13.90 -0.59
CA ILE A 18 -6.36 -12.49 -0.25
C ILE A 18 -6.04 -11.62 -1.47
N MET A 19 -4.97 -11.92 -2.19
CA MET A 19 -4.59 -11.19 -3.40
C MET A 19 -5.64 -11.29 -4.50
N ASP A 20 -6.40 -12.38 -4.53
CA ASP A 20 -7.46 -12.58 -5.51
C ASP A 20 -8.69 -11.71 -5.26
N GLY A 21 -8.82 -11.16 -4.06
CA GLY A 21 -9.93 -10.28 -3.75
C GLY A 21 -11.24 -10.98 -3.41
N ASN A 22 -11.22 -12.30 -3.22
CA ASN A 22 -12.43 -13.09 -2.89
C ASN A 22 -12.84 -12.96 -1.44
N THR A 23 -12.03 -12.36 -0.60
CA THR A 23 -12.35 -12.17 0.80
C THR A 23 -12.80 -10.73 1.03
N SER A 24 -13.63 -10.56 2.06
CA SER A 24 -14.06 -9.21 2.46
C SER A 24 -12.88 -8.41 2.97
N ALA A 25 -12.90 -7.10 2.73
CA ALA A 25 -11.89 -6.21 3.26
C ALA A 25 -11.93 -6.21 4.78
N THR A 26 -10.75 -6.17 5.39
CA THR A 26 -10.61 -6.06 6.83
C THR A 26 -10.22 -4.63 7.18
N SER A 27 -10.98 -4.02 8.08
CA SER A 27 -10.62 -2.68 8.56
C SER A 27 -9.38 -2.78 9.43
N THR A 28 -8.40 -1.94 9.15
CA THR A 28 -7.16 -1.91 9.92
C THR A 28 -6.64 -0.48 10.01
N THR A 29 -5.97 -0.18 11.10
CA THR A 29 -5.26 1.10 11.24
C THR A 29 -3.92 0.97 10.56
N LEU A 30 -3.69 1.78 9.54
CA LEU A 30 -2.44 1.74 8.79
C LEU A 30 -1.32 2.40 9.59
N ALA A 31 -0.12 1.88 9.45
CA ALA A 31 1.08 2.41 10.09
C ALA A 31 2.20 2.54 9.05
N ASP A 32 3.20 3.36 9.35
CA ASP A 32 4.30 3.63 8.42
C ASP A 32 5.05 2.38 7.97
N ALA A 33 5.12 1.36 8.82
CA ALA A 33 5.83 0.12 8.52
C ALA A 33 4.98 -0.88 7.71
N ASP A 34 3.68 -0.63 7.55
CA ASP A 34 2.83 -1.47 6.72
C ASP A 34 3.25 -1.35 5.26
N ARG A 35 2.97 -2.38 4.46
CA ARG A 35 3.46 -2.43 3.08
C ARG A 35 2.32 -2.66 2.11
N LEU A 36 2.50 -2.09 0.92
CA LEU A 36 1.65 -2.32 -0.23
C LEU A 36 2.46 -2.99 -1.32
N VAL A 37 1.80 -3.86 -2.09
CA VAL A 37 2.40 -4.43 -3.30
C VAL A 37 2.02 -3.53 -4.47
N THR A 38 3.01 -3.09 -5.22
CA THR A 38 2.77 -2.20 -6.36
C THR A 38 3.68 -2.54 -7.53
N ASN A 39 3.22 -2.16 -8.72
CA ASN A 39 4.03 -2.25 -9.93
C ASN A 39 4.76 -0.92 -10.10
N ASP A 40 6.07 -0.93 -9.83
CA ASP A 40 6.91 0.25 -9.97
C ASP A 40 7.47 0.30 -11.40
N ASN A 41 6.71 0.92 -12.28
CA ASN A 41 7.10 1.10 -13.68
C ASN A 41 7.54 -0.20 -14.35
N GLY A 42 6.80 -1.27 -14.12
CA GLY A 42 7.05 -2.57 -14.72
C GLY A 42 7.70 -3.58 -13.80
N THR A 43 8.13 -3.18 -12.62
CA THR A 43 8.77 -4.06 -11.63
C THR A 43 7.88 -4.16 -10.39
N MET A 44 7.54 -5.39 -9.99
CA MET A 44 6.72 -5.59 -8.80
C MET A 44 7.58 -5.45 -7.54
N VAL A 45 7.14 -4.61 -6.62
CA VAL A 45 7.87 -4.33 -5.37
C VAL A 45 6.89 -4.23 -4.21
N GLN A 46 7.42 -4.34 -3.00
CA GLN A 46 6.71 -3.95 -1.78
C GLN A 46 7.20 -2.57 -1.36
N VAL A 47 6.25 -1.71 -1.00
CA VAL A 47 6.57 -0.35 -0.61
C VAL A 47 5.96 -0.08 0.77
N ALA A 48 6.75 0.48 1.67
CA ALA A 48 6.24 0.87 2.98
C ALA A 48 5.32 2.09 2.86
N LEU A 49 4.33 2.19 3.73
CA LEU A 49 3.42 3.33 3.72
C LEU A 49 4.14 4.65 3.98
N SER A 50 5.28 4.62 4.67
CA SER A 50 6.12 5.82 4.84
C SER A 50 6.56 6.39 3.49
N ASP A 51 6.81 5.53 2.49
CA ASP A 51 7.19 5.99 1.15
C ASP A 51 5.99 6.58 0.41
N VAL A 52 4.81 6.02 0.60
CA VAL A 52 3.58 6.59 0.05
C VAL A 52 3.35 7.99 0.61
N LYS A 53 3.55 8.15 1.92
CA LYS A 53 3.43 9.45 2.58
C LYS A 53 4.43 10.46 2.01
N THR A 54 5.67 10.04 1.79
CA THR A 54 6.71 10.88 1.21
C THR A 54 6.32 11.33 -0.20
N TYR A 55 5.83 10.39 -1.02
CA TYR A 55 5.39 10.72 -2.37
C TYR A 55 4.24 11.71 -2.37
N LEU A 56 3.24 11.50 -1.52
CA LEU A 56 2.10 12.39 -1.43
C LEU A 56 2.52 13.81 -1.03
N THR A 57 3.46 13.93 -0.10
CA THR A 57 4.01 15.21 0.30
C THR A 57 4.71 15.89 -0.88
N SER A 58 5.54 15.14 -1.61
CA SER A 58 6.24 15.66 -2.79
C SER A 58 5.29 16.06 -3.91
N ALA A 59 4.18 15.34 -4.04
CA ALA A 59 3.19 15.60 -5.09
C ALA A 59 2.24 16.77 -4.76
N GLY A 60 2.39 17.36 -3.59
CA GLY A 60 1.61 18.54 -3.20
C GLY A 60 0.42 18.25 -2.31
N PHE A 61 0.22 17.00 -1.88
CA PHE A 61 -0.80 16.71 -0.87
C PHE A 61 -0.31 17.22 0.47
N SER A 62 -1.19 17.94 1.17
CA SER A 62 -0.87 18.53 2.45
C SER A 62 -1.49 17.73 3.58
N SER A 63 -0.79 17.64 4.70
CA SER A 63 -1.35 17.08 5.94
C SER A 63 -2.06 18.15 6.77
N GLU A 64 -2.20 19.36 6.23
CA GLU A 64 -2.89 20.42 6.93
C GLU A 64 -4.38 20.10 7.10
N ASP A 65 -4.92 20.57 8.23
CA ASP A 65 -6.34 20.44 8.52
C ASP A 65 -7.13 21.22 7.46
N PRO A 66 -8.08 20.59 6.76
CA PRO A 66 -8.93 21.31 5.80
C PRO A 66 -9.67 22.49 6.41
N THR A 67 -10.02 22.41 7.69
CA THR A 67 -10.67 23.52 8.38
C THR A 67 -9.73 24.72 8.49
N ALA A 68 -8.48 24.50 8.85
CA ALA A 68 -7.49 25.56 8.92
C ALA A 68 -7.24 26.17 7.55
N LEU A 69 -7.19 25.36 6.50
CA LEU A 69 -7.03 25.84 5.13
C LEU A 69 -8.24 26.70 4.72
N ALA A 70 -9.44 26.26 5.03
CA ALA A 70 -10.65 27.00 4.69
C ALA A 70 -10.67 28.37 5.40
N ILE A 71 -10.24 28.44 6.65
CA ILE A 71 -10.13 29.68 7.39
C ILE A 71 -9.11 30.62 6.75
N ALA A 72 -7.98 30.07 6.32
CA ALA A 72 -6.92 30.85 5.68
C ALA A 72 -7.37 31.45 4.34
N LEU A 73 -8.25 30.76 3.63
CA LEU A 73 -8.78 31.23 2.34
C LEU A 73 -10.01 32.11 2.48
N GLY A 74 -10.71 31.98 3.58
CA GLY A 74 -11.92 32.73 3.84
C GLY A 74 -11.70 34.01 4.56
#